data_56bf34dba8771f4e6dafc235597012e4
#
_entry.id   56bf34dba8771f4e6dafc235597012e4
#
_cell.length_a   1.000
_cell.length_b   1.000
_cell.length_c   1.000
_cell.angle_alpha   90.00
_cell.angle_beta   90.00
_cell.angle_gamma   90.00
#
_symmetry.space_group_name_H-M   'P 1'
#
loop_
_entity.id
_entity.type
_entity.pdbx_description
1 polymer ?
#
loop_
_entity_poly.entity_id
_entity_poly.type
_entity_poly.pdbx_seq_one_letter_code
_entity_poly.pdbx_strand_id
1 'polypeptide(L)'
;MMNNVFKPVRIKGKIFAKNVQSDEIAAKGMIRDTQLRTAEQNGEVLIVSSTGRVSRIPAFEMGVAPEKIEPPKMSFLSITETRDPATMFANLTRLTKMVGKGIQPSLVVTGSAGTGKTFLIKQTLAGMGLDESTDFVHFKGRATAAGLFVTLYENCDKIIVLDDCDSVFKDDDAVNILKAALDSYDIRKISYLTTKPLKDEFGSHLPRTFEFTGKIIFISNISQTKLDEAIRSRSFVSDISMTSAQMFTRVEQLMDKMENSIPRAAKEQALAIMKELEAEYANVAINLRSFIKAARICAMGFENPKMMVAEQIINAE
;
A
#
# COMPACT_ATOMS: atom_id res chain seq x y z
N MET A 1 7.99 62.36 -4.71
CA MET A 1 8.40 61.28 -3.85
C MET A 1 7.49 60.12 -4.16
N MET A 2 8.01 59.04 -4.73
CA MET A 2 7.20 57.82 -5.03
C MET A 2 6.85 57.18 -3.70
N ASN A 3 5.56 57.14 -3.38
CA ASN A 3 5.07 56.38 -2.25
C ASN A 3 5.24 54.88 -2.57
N ASN A 4 6.26 54.26 -1.94
CA ASN A 4 6.42 52.82 -2.02
C ASN A 4 5.28 52.14 -1.24
N VAL A 5 4.36 51.55 -2.00
CA VAL A 5 3.26 50.78 -1.39
C VAL A 5 3.73 49.36 -1.20
N PHE A 6 3.65 48.81 0.02
CA PHE A 6 4.03 47.46 0.36
C PHE A 6 2.77 46.63 0.66
N LYS A 7 2.74 45.40 0.14
CA LYS A 7 1.71 44.42 0.49
C LYS A 7 2.30 43.25 1.28
N PRO A 8 1.60 42.70 2.27
CA PRO A 8 2.07 41.51 2.96
C PRO A 8 2.04 40.30 2.01
N VAL A 9 3.12 39.53 2.01
CA VAL A 9 3.24 38.30 1.25
C VAL A 9 3.66 37.19 2.21
N ARG A 10 2.95 36.07 2.21
CA ARG A 10 3.29 34.91 3.05
C ARG A 10 4.24 33.98 2.28
N ILE A 11 5.46 33.78 2.81
CA ILE A 11 6.48 32.90 2.24
C ILE A 11 6.92 31.92 3.35
N LYS A 12 6.77 30.60 3.12
CA LYS A 12 7.14 29.55 4.09
C LYS A 12 6.59 29.82 5.51
N GLY A 13 5.31 30.21 5.59
CA GLY A 13 4.63 30.49 6.86
C GLY A 13 5.00 31.80 7.55
N LYS A 14 5.89 32.61 6.97
CA LYS A 14 6.28 33.94 7.46
C LYS A 14 5.72 35.02 6.56
N ILE A 15 5.35 36.15 7.14
CA ILE A 15 4.78 37.28 6.41
C ILE A 15 5.87 38.31 6.16
N PHE A 16 6.06 38.69 4.90
CA PHE A 16 7.02 39.69 4.43
C PHE A 16 6.30 40.86 3.75
N ALA A 17 6.91 42.02 3.75
CA ALA A 17 6.43 43.17 3.01
C ALA A 17 7.00 43.11 1.58
N LYS A 18 6.13 43.01 0.56
CA LYS A 18 6.50 43.07 -0.87
C LYS A 18 6.16 44.42 -1.43
N ASN A 19 7.11 45.08 -2.14
CA ASN A 19 6.85 46.32 -2.85
C ASN A 19 5.98 46.02 -4.08
N VAL A 20 4.87 46.76 -4.20
CA VAL A 20 3.89 46.54 -5.29
C VAL A 20 4.41 47.03 -6.66
N GLN A 21 5.35 47.99 -6.65
CA GLN A 21 5.88 48.57 -7.87
C GLN A 21 7.15 47.90 -8.43
N SER A 22 8.03 47.37 -7.54
CA SER A 22 9.29 46.75 -7.95
C SER A 22 9.33 45.22 -7.79
N ASP A 23 8.25 44.63 -7.32
CA ASP A 23 8.18 43.17 -7.02
C ASP A 23 9.23 42.68 -5.99
N GLU A 24 10.04 43.57 -5.43
CA GLU A 24 11.07 43.24 -4.46
C GLU A 24 10.47 42.97 -3.10
N ILE A 25 10.92 41.87 -2.47
CA ILE A 25 10.60 41.53 -1.10
C ILE A 25 11.61 42.23 -0.21
N ALA A 26 11.15 43.05 0.73
CA ALA A 26 12.04 43.69 1.70
C ALA A 26 12.77 42.63 2.52
N ALA A 27 14.07 42.48 2.32
CA ALA A 27 14.89 41.40 2.88
C ALA A 27 14.93 41.37 4.43
N LYS A 28 14.43 42.41 5.10
CA LYS A 28 14.37 42.52 6.59
C LYS A 28 12.99 42.92 7.13
N GLY A 29 11.94 42.97 6.32
CA GLY A 29 10.61 43.38 6.76
C GLY A 29 9.68 42.20 7.04
N MET A 30 9.97 41.37 8.05
CA MET A 30 9.04 40.33 8.47
C MET A 30 7.95 40.90 9.38
N ILE A 31 6.69 40.81 8.95
CA ILE A 31 5.54 41.17 9.78
C ILE A 31 5.11 39.96 10.58
N ARG A 32 4.99 40.06 11.88
CA ARG A 32 4.47 38.99 12.73
C ARG A 32 2.94 38.93 12.62
N ASP A 33 2.36 37.72 12.68
CA ASP A 33 0.90 37.50 12.65
C ASP A 33 0.16 38.36 13.71
N THR A 34 0.77 38.53 14.91
CA THR A 34 0.26 39.40 15.95
C THR A 34 0.23 40.89 15.57
N GLN A 35 1.17 41.36 14.76
CA GLN A 35 1.18 42.73 14.26
C GLN A 35 0.11 42.99 13.21
N LEU A 36 -0.19 41.97 12.36
CA LEU A 36 -1.30 42.05 11.43
C LEU A 36 -2.66 42.12 12.15
N ARG A 37 -2.89 41.28 13.16
CA ARG A 37 -4.12 41.31 13.96
C ARG A 37 -4.27 42.63 14.74
N THR A 38 -3.17 43.15 15.25
CA THR A 38 -3.18 44.47 15.95
C THR A 38 -3.41 45.63 14.97
N ALA A 39 -2.94 45.48 13.72
CA ALA A 39 -3.18 46.45 12.65
C ALA A 39 -4.61 46.42 12.16
N GLU A 40 -5.22 45.24 12.03
CA GLU A 40 -6.64 45.08 11.74
C GLU A 40 -7.52 45.77 12.80
N GLN A 41 -7.08 45.77 14.05
CA GLN A 41 -7.80 46.46 15.14
C GLN A 41 -7.57 47.99 15.16
N ASN A 42 -6.36 48.46 14.81
CA ASN A 42 -5.95 49.85 14.92
C ASN A 42 -5.85 50.58 13.56
N GLY A 43 -6.09 49.90 12.45
CA GLY A 43 -6.07 50.47 11.13
C GLY A 43 -4.71 50.81 10.51
N GLU A 44 -3.59 50.54 11.23
CA GLU A 44 -2.22 50.83 10.75
C GLU A 44 -1.21 49.73 11.07
N VAL A 45 -0.32 49.39 10.11
CA VAL A 45 0.83 48.48 10.32
C VAL A 45 2.14 49.24 10.20
N LEU A 46 3.04 49.02 11.17
CA LEU A 46 4.39 49.54 11.17
C LEU A 46 5.32 48.60 10.39
N ILE A 47 5.93 49.12 9.31
CA ILE A 47 6.95 48.40 8.55
C ILE A 47 8.29 49.10 8.76
N VAL A 48 9.28 48.34 9.26
CA VAL A 48 10.66 48.82 9.41
C VAL A 48 11.47 48.35 8.21
N SER A 49 11.98 49.27 7.39
CA SER A 49 12.84 48.96 6.25
C SER A 49 14.24 48.50 6.69
N SER A 50 14.99 47.90 5.77
CA SER A 50 16.39 47.47 6.00
C SER A 50 17.33 48.61 6.39
N THR A 51 16.93 49.88 6.11
CA THR A 51 17.65 51.09 6.49
C THR A 51 17.20 51.71 7.82
N GLY A 52 16.34 51.02 8.59
CA GLY A 52 15.78 51.48 9.83
C GLY A 52 14.65 52.50 9.68
N ARG A 53 14.21 52.80 8.46
CA ARG A 53 13.11 53.73 8.22
C ARG A 53 11.78 53.04 8.57
N VAL A 54 11.02 53.67 9.47
CA VAL A 54 9.70 53.21 9.88
C VAL A 54 8.65 53.84 8.97
N SER A 55 7.85 53.03 8.30
CA SER A 55 6.70 53.44 7.51
C SER A 55 5.42 52.92 8.14
N ARG A 56 4.40 53.77 8.29
CA ARG A 56 3.04 53.37 8.69
C ARG A 56 2.20 53.18 7.44
N ILE A 57 1.56 52.04 7.32
CA ILE A 57 0.67 51.77 6.17
C ILE A 57 -0.71 51.42 6.73
N PRO A 58 -1.79 52.06 6.20
CA PRO A 58 -3.16 51.69 6.58
C PRO A 58 -3.43 50.22 6.30
N ALA A 59 -4.06 49.53 7.23
CA ALA A 59 -4.28 48.07 7.13
C ALA A 59 -5.17 47.68 5.90
N PHE A 60 -6.04 48.59 5.46
CA PHE A 60 -6.90 48.34 4.30
C PHE A 60 -6.14 48.38 2.95
N GLU A 61 -4.96 49.01 2.89
CA GLU A 61 -4.09 48.99 1.69
C GLU A 61 -3.26 47.69 1.60
N MET A 62 -3.22 46.93 2.68
CA MET A 62 -2.52 45.66 2.76
C MET A 62 -3.45 44.50 2.37
N GLY A 63 -3.65 44.30 1.08
CA GLY A 63 -4.33 43.11 0.61
C GLY A 63 -3.57 41.84 1.10
N VAL A 64 -4.19 41.00 1.89
CA VAL A 64 -3.65 39.66 2.19
C VAL A 64 -3.54 38.92 0.87
N ALA A 65 -2.33 38.60 0.44
CA ALA A 65 -2.16 37.75 -0.73
C ALA A 65 -2.92 36.44 -0.45
N PRO A 66 -3.73 35.96 -1.39
CA PRO A 66 -4.43 34.69 -1.20
C PRO A 66 -3.37 33.65 -0.84
N GLU A 67 -3.65 32.92 0.24
CA GLU A 67 -2.83 31.79 0.64
C GLU A 67 -2.64 30.91 -0.60
N LYS A 68 -1.40 30.63 -0.99
CA LYS A 68 -1.14 29.69 -2.05
C LYS A 68 -1.72 28.36 -1.57
N ILE A 69 -2.92 28.01 -2.05
CA ILE A 69 -3.52 26.72 -1.81
C ILE A 69 -2.58 25.73 -2.51
N GLU A 70 -1.67 25.11 -1.76
CA GLU A 70 -0.96 23.97 -2.29
C GLU A 70 -2.05 22.95 -2.67
N PRO A 71 -2.01 22.39 -3.87
CA PRO A 71 -2.97 21.36 -4.22
C PRO A 71 -2.94 20.28 -3.15
N PRO A 72 -4.09 19.79 -2.70
CA PRO A 72 -4.15 18.79 -1.65
C PRO A 72 -3.25 17.63 -2.06
N LYS A 73 -2.29 17.26 -1.19
CA LYS A 73 -1.45 16.09 -1.41
C LYS A 73 -2.38 14.90 -1.53
N MET A 74 -2.38 14.24 -2.68
CA MET A 74 -3.21 13.05 -2.88
C MET A 74 -2.85 12.00 -1.84
N SER A 75 -3.84 11.48 -1.13
CA SER A 75 -3.65 10.36 -0.22
C SER A 75 -3.36 9.10 -1.05
N PHE A 76 -2.64 8.15 -0.47
CA PHE A 76 -2.41 6.85 -1.12
C PHE A 76 -3.73 6.14 -1.47
N LEU A 77 -4.76 6.30 -0.64
CA LEU A 77 -6.10 5.74 -0.89
C LEU A 77 -6.72 6.29 -2.18
N SER A 78 -6.62 7.61 -2.44
CA SER A 78 -7.16 8.20 -3.67
C SER A 78 -6.43 7.68 -4.93
N ILE A 79 -5.14 7.37 -4.83
CA ILE A 79 -4.40 6.73 -5.92
C ILE A 79 -4.89 5.29 -6.14
N THR A 80 -5.19 4.55 -5.07
CA THR A 80 -5.62 3.15 -5.15
C THR A 80 -7.02 3.03 -5.76
N GLU A 81 -7.95 3.93 -5.39
CA GLU A 81 -9.32 3.96 -5.90
C GLU A 81 -9.41 4.29 -7.40
N THR A 82 -8.47 5.06 -7.92
CA THR A 82 -8.44 5.46 -9.33
C THR A 82 -7.69 4.49 -10.24
N ARG A 83 -6.97 3.49 -9.68
CA ARG A 83 -6.20 2.54 -10.49
C ARG A 83 -7.09 1.51 -11.19
N ASP A 84 -6.83 1.31 -12.48
CA ASP A 84 -7.38 0.17 -13.21
C ASP A 84 -6.81 -1.16 -12.68
N PRO A 85 -7.65 -2.18 -12.44
CA PRO A 85 -7.20 -3.49 -11.98
C PRO A 85 -6.13 -4.14 -12.86
N ALA A 86 -6.22 -4.02 -14.19
CA ALA A 86 -5.21 -4.59 -15.09
C ALA A 86 -3.84 -3.97 -14.83
N THR A 87 -3.77 -2.66 -14.62
CA THR A 87 -2.54 -1.94 -14.29
C THR A 87 -1.98 -2.38 -12.93
N MET A 88 -2.85 -2.55 -11.91
CA MET A 88 -2.42 -3.03 -10.58
C MET A 88 -1.73 -4.39 -10.66
N PHE A 89 -2.35 -5.35 -11.37
CA PHE A 89 -1.81 -6.69 -11.52
C PHE A 89 -0.59 -6.74 -12.46
N ALA A 90 -0.53 -5.88 -13.49
CA ALA A 90 0.66 -5.74 -14.32
C ALA A 90 1.86 -5.23 -13.50
N ASN A 91 1.64 -4.28 -12.60
CA ASN A 91 2.68 -3.78 -11.69
C ASN A 91 3.11 -4.86 -10.69
N LEU A 92 2.17 -5.61 -10.10
CA LEU A 92 2.51 -6.74 -9.23
C LEU A 92 3.38 -7.77 -9.97
N THR A 93 3.04 -8.09 -11.23
CA THR A 93 3.85 -8.97 -12.07
C THR A 93 5.27 -8.44 -12.27
N ARG A 94 5.42 -7.13 -12.54
CA ARG A 94 6.74 -6.48 -12.71
C ARG A 94 7.57 -6.55 -11.43
N LEU A 95 6.98 -6.22 -10.28
CA LEU A 95 7.65 -6.27 -8.98
C LEU A 95 8.06 -7.71 -8.62
N THR A 96 7.19 -8.69 -8.85
CA THR A 96 7.51 -10.12 -8.66
C THR A 96 8.69 -10.55 -9.52
N LYS A 97 8.74 -10.13 -10.79
CA LYS A 97 9.89 -10.39 -11.68
C LYS A 97 11.18 -9.74 -11.19
N MET A 98 11.11 -8.54 -10.60
CA MET A 98 12.30 -7.88 -10.05
C MET A 98 12.86 -8.66 -8.86
N VAL A 99 11.99 -9.18 -7.98
CA VAL A 99 12.44 -10.06 -6.89
C VAL A 99 13.00 -11.38 -7.43
N GLY A 100 12.31 -12.01 -8.39
CA GLY A 100 12.77 -13.24 -9.04
C GLY A 100 14.15 -13.10 -9.69
N LYS A 101 14.48 -11.92 -10.23
CA LYS A 101 15.79 -11.59 -10.80
C LYS A 101 16.84 -11.15 -9.75
N GLY A 102 16.48 -11.07 -8.48
CA GLY A 102 17.35 -10.62 -7.41
C GLY A 102 17.66 -9.12 -7.39
N ILE A 103 16.91 -8.29 -8.13
CA ILE A 103 17.05 -6.82 -8.14
C ILE A 103 16.65 -6.22 -6.79
N GLN A 104 15.69 -6.85 -6.12
CA GLN A 104 15.20 -6.47 -4.81
C GLN A 104 15.06 -7.72 -3.93
N PRO A 105 15.51 -7.69 -2.67
CA PRO A 105 15.46 -8.85 -1.79
C PRO A 105 14.05 -9.23 -1.36
N SER A 106 13.09 -8.30 -1.42
CA SER A 106 11.76 -8.56 -0.87
C SER A 106 10.62 -7.78 -1.52
N LEU A 107 9.43 -8.38 -1.46
CA LEU A 107 8.15 -7.79 -1.88
C LEU A 107 7.08 -8.13 -0.84
N VAL A 108 6.37 -7.14 -0.35
CA VAL A 108 5.16 -7.31 0.48
C VAL A 108 3.93 -6.97 -0.36
N VAL A 109 3.01 -7.92 -0.45
CA VAL A 109 1.76 -7.76 -1.20
C VAL A 109 0.60 -7.75 -0.23
N THR A 110 -0.10 -6.64 -0.13
CA THR A 110 -1.27 -6.47 0.73
C THR A 110 -2.57 -6.46 -0.07
N GLY A 111 -3.70 -6.49 0.61
CA GLY A 111 -5.02 -6.35 0.00
C GLY A 111 -5.97 -7.50 0.33
N SER A 112 -7.25 -7.33 -0.02
CA SER A 112 -8.34 -8.22 0.36
C SER A 112 -8.12 -9.66 -0.11
N ALA A 113 -8.69 -10.62 0.63
CA ALA A 113 -8.65 -12.03 0.28
C ALA A 113 -9.41 -12.30 -1.05
N GLY A 114 -9.00 -13.32 -1.79
CA GLY A 114 -9.71 -13.76 -2.99
C GLY A 114 -9.54 -12.86 -4.23
N THR A 115 -8.53 -11.98 -4.26
CA THR A 115 -8.22 -11.11 -5.40
C THR A 115 -7.30 -11.76 -6.46
N GLY A 116 -6.71 -12.93 -6.16
CA GLY A 116 -5.81 -13.64 -7.09
C GLY A 116 -4.32 -13.35 -6.90
N LYS A 117 -3.90 -12.70 -5.79
CA LYS A 117 -2.50 -12.36 -5.49
C LYS A 117 -1.56 -13.56 -5.60
N THR A 118 -1.82 -14.60 -4.81
CA THR A 118 -0.99 -15.80 -4.72
C THR A 118 -0.86 -16.50 -6.07
N PHE A 119 -1.98 -16.64 -6.77
CA PHE A 119 -2.00 -17.26 -8.11
C PHE A 119 -1.08 -16.51 -9.07
N LEU A 120 -1.21 -15.18 -9.16
CA LEU A 120 -0.39 -14.38 -10.06
C LEU A 120 1.11 -14.46 -9.73
N ILE A 121 1.47 -14.42 -8.45
CA ILE A 121 2.88 -14.50 -8.02
C ILE A 121 3.47 -15.84 -8.43
N LYS A 122 2.81 -16.96 -8.12
CA LYS A 122 3.26 -18.31 -8.51
C LYS A 122 3.35 -18.46 -10.03
N GLN A 123 2.33 -18.02 -10.75
CA GLN A 123 2.33 -18.03 -12.22
C GLN A 123 3.47 -17.16 -12.80
N THR A 124 3.79 -16.04 -12.17
CA THR A 124 4.87 -15.16 -12.63
C THR A 124 6.23 -15.80 -12.41
N LEU A 125 6.47 -16.43 -11.25
CA LEU A 125 7.73 -17.14 -10.96
C LEU A 125 7.90 -18.34 -11.90
N ALA A 126 6.87 -19.17 -12.08
CA ALA A 126 6.87 -20.27 -13.03
C ALA A 126 7.10 -19.80 -14.48
N GLY A 127 6.49 -18.68 -14.88
CA GLY A 127 6.71 -18.06 -16.20
C GLY A 127 8.12 -17.48 -16.41
N MET A 128 8.93 -17.37 -15.35
CA MET A 128 10.37 -17.06 -15.42
C MET A 128 11.25 -18.32 -15.55
N GLY A 129 10.65 -19.51 -15.56
CA GLY A 129 11.36 -20.78 -15.54
C GLY A 129 11.84 -21.21 -14.17
N LEU A 130 11.27 -20.65 -13.08
CA LEU A 130 11.59 -21.02 -11.72
C LEU A 130 10.63 -22.12 -11.24
N ASP A 131 11.18 -23.20 -10.70
CA ASP A 131 10.43 -24.34 -10.21
C ASP A 131 10.12 -24.25 -8.72
N GLU A 132 8.88 -24.63 -8.33
CA GLU A 132 8.49 -24.77 -6.93
C GLU A 132 9.25 -25.95 -6.31
N SER A 133 9.81 -25.76 -5.14
CA SER A 133 10.69 -26.64 -4.36
C SER A 133 12.18 -26.46 -4.63
N THR A 134 12.64 -26.24 -5.84
CA THR A 134 14.07 -26.01 -6.15
C THR A 134 14.46 -24.55 -6.08
N ASP A 135 13.73 -23.68 -6.78
CA ASP A 135 14.05 -22.25 -6.89
C ASP A 135 13.23 -21.37 -5.95
N PHE A 136 11.99 -21.77 -5.71
CA PHE A 136 11.15 -21.11 -4.72
C PHE A 136 10.33 -22.11 -3.91
N VAL A 137 9.96 -21.70 -2.69
CA VAL A 137 9.10 -22.45 -1.79
C VAL A 137 7.90 -21.61 -1.38
N HIS A 138 6.75 -22.25 -1.19
CA HIS A 138 5.51 -21.59 -0.81
C HIS A 138 4.98 -22.15 0.52
N PHE A 139 4.95 -21.29 1.53
CA PHE A 139 4.40 -21.61 2.84
C PHE A 139 3.11 -20.84 3.05
N LYS A 140 2.11 -21.52 3.56
CA LYS A 140 0.80 -20.94 3.84
C LYS A 140 0.33 -21.26 5.25
N GLY A 141 -0.16 -20.25 5.96
CA GLY A 141 -0.76 -20.40 7.26
C GLY A 141 0.02 -19.71 8.38
N ARG A 142 -0.08 -20.25 9.61
CA ARG A 142 0.52 -19.64 10.79
C ARG A 142 2.00 -19.99 10.92
N ALA A 143 2.84 -18.98 11.10
CA ALA A 143 4.25 -19.13 11.44
C ALA A 143 4.53 -18.54 12.83
N THR A 144 5.40 -19.19 13.59
CA THR A 144 6.02 -18.69 14.84
C THR A 144 7.42 -18.17 14.52
N ALA A 145 8.03 -17.38 15.42
CA ALA A 145 9.42 -16.92 15.24
C ALA A 145 10.40 -18.09 15.01
N ALA A 146 10.28 -19.15 15.82
CA ALA A 146 11.11 -20.35 15.67
C ALA A 146 10.87 -21.05 14.32
N GLY A 147 9.61 -21.24 13.92
CA GLY A 147 9.28 -21.82 12.61
C GLY A 147 9.77 -20.98 11.46
N LEU A 148 9.64 -19.65 11.55
CA LEU A 148 10.16 -18.73 10.55
C LEU A 148 11.68 -18.85 10.42
N PHE A 149 12.42 -18.89 11.54
CA PHE A 149 13.87 -19.03 11.53
C PHE A 149 14.32 -20.34 10.86
N VAL A 150 13.66 -21.46 11.20
CA VAL A 150 13.91 -22.78 10.56
C VAL A 150 13.65 -22.71 9.05
N THR A 151 12.49 -22.17 8.65
CA THR A 151 12.11 -22.03 7.24
C THR A 151 13.14 -21.21 6.44
N LEU A 152 13.62 -20.09 7.02
CA LEU A 152 14.63 -19.25 6.38
C LEU A 152 15.99 -19.95 6.30
N TYR A 153 16.36 -20.75 7.29
CA TYR A 153 17.60 -21.54 7.29
C TYR A 153 17.59 -22.61 6.22
N GLU A 154 16.55 -23.44 6.18
CA GLU A 154 16.41 -24.55 5.23
C GLU A 154 16.29 -24.10 3.77
N ASN A 155 15.90 -22.83 3.54
CA ASN A 155 15.72 -22.24 2.21
C ASN A 155 16.54 -20.96 2.05
N CYS A 156 17.76 -20.94 2.58
CA CYS A 156 18.58 -19.73 2.72
C CYS A 156 19.00 -19.07 1.40
N ASP A 157 18.90 -19.77 0.29
CA ASP A 157 19.25 -19.32 -1.08
C ASP A 157 18.04 -19.21 -2.03
N LYS A 158 16.85 -19.66 -1.60
CA LYS A 158 15.63 -19.70 -2.41
C LYS A 158 14.77 -18.43 -2.29
N ILE A 159 13.78 -18.33 -3.16
CA ILE A 159 12.68 -17.37 -3.00
C ILE A 159 11.63 -18.01 -2.08
N ILE A 160 11.37 -17.37 -0.94
CA ILE A 160 10.39 -17.85 0.03
C ILE A 160 9.12 -17.03 -0.11
N VAL A 161 8.02 -17.67 -0.50
CA VAL A 161 6.68 -17.07 -0.58
C VAL A 161 5.93 -17.42 0.71
N LEU A 162 5.70 -16.41 1.55
CA LEU A 162 4.92 -16.53 2.79
C LEU A 162 3.50 -16.02 2.53
N ASP A 163 2.51 -16.91 2.53
CA ASP A 163 1.11 -16.60 2.21
C ASP A 163 0.23 -16.78 3.45
N ASP A 164 -0.57 -15.76 3.77
CA ASP A 164 -1.45 -15.76 4.96
C ASP A 164 -0.71 -15.99 6.30
N CYS A 165 0.59 -15.66 6.35
CA CYS A 165 1.42 -15.82 7.57
C CYS A 165 1.35 -14.56 8.46
N ASP A 166 0.21 -13.88 8.54
CA ASP A 166 0.04 -12.59 9.23
C ASP A 166 0.33 -12.63 10.73
N SER A 167 0.36 -13.84 11.34
CA SER A 167 0.78 -14.02 12.72
C SER A 167 2.21 -13.56 13.01
N VAL A 168 3.08 -13.56 12.00
CA VAL A 168 4.47 -13.11 12.08
C VAL A 168 4.54 -11.62 12.46
N PHE A 169 3.61 -10.79 11.99
CA PHE A 169 3.57 -9.36 12.31
C PHE A 169 3.07 -9.04 13.73
N LYS A 170 2.61 -10.04 14.47
CA LYS A 170 2.13 -9.92 15.86
C LYS A 170 3.15 -10.45 16.88
N ASP A 171 4.28 -10.95 16.42
CA ASP A 171 5.35 -11.54 17.22
C ASP A 171 6.63 -10.73 16.99
N ASP A 172 7.07 -10.00 18.01
CA ASP A 172 8.24 -9.10 17.94
C ASP A 172 9.52 -9.84 17.54
N ASP A 173 9.70 -11.08 17.99
CA ASP A 173 10.85 -11.90 17.61
C ASP A 173 10.80 -12.25 16.12
N ALA A 174 9.63 -12.64 15.62
CA ALA A 174 9.43 -12.93 14.20
C ALA A 174 9.64 -11.69 13.33
N VAL A 175 9.12 -10.52 13.75
CA VAL A 175 9.35 -9.24 13.09
C VAL A 175 10.83 -8.89 13.03
N ASN A 176 11.60 -9.12 14.11
CA ASN A 176 13.03 -8.85 14.14
C ASN A 176 13.82 -9.81 13.21
N ILE A 177 13.42 -11.09 13.15
CA ILE A 177 13.98 -12.05 12.19
C ILE A 177 13.70 -11.59 10.75
N LEU A 178 12.46 -11.14 10.44
CA LEU A 178 12.13 -10.59 9.12
C LEU A 178 12.95 -9.34 8.80
N LYS A 179 13.10 -8.40 9.73
CA LYS A 179 13.92 -7.19 9.51
C LYS A 179 15.35 -7.55 9.10
N ALA A 180 15.95 -8.56 9.72
CA ALA A 180 17.28 -9.05 9.34
C ALA A 180 17.27 -9.73 7.96
N ALA A 181 16.23 -10.51 7.66
CA ALA A 181 16.11 -11.22 6.38
C ALA A 181 15.77 -10.30 5.19
N LEU A 182 15.14 -9.13 5.44
CA LEU A 182 14.71 -8.17 4.43
C LEU A 182 15.72 -7.03 4.21
N ASP A 183 16.85 -7.03 4.90
CA ASP A 183 17.84 -5.97 4.76
C ASP A 183 18.39 -5.90 3.32
N SER A 184 18.88 -4.74 2.93
CA SER A 184 19.29 -4.44 1.53
C SER A 184 20.63 -5.03 1.12
N TYR A 185 21.33 -5.72 2.02
CA TYR A 185 22.59 -6.40 1.69
C TYR A 185 22.36 -7.70 0.91
N ASP A 186 23.29 -8.04 0.02
CA ASP A 186 23.22 -9.30 -0.75
C ASP A 186 23.34 -10.52 0.17
N ILE A 187 24.23 -10.48 1.16
CA ILE A 187 24.40 -11.49 2.18
C ILE A 187 23.94 -10.92 3.52
N ARG A 188 22.90 -11.51 4.09
CA ARG A 188 22.31 -11.08 5.37
C ARG A 188 22.59 -12.12 6.43
N LYS A 189 22.95 -11.66 7.64
CA LYS A 189 23.15 -12.54 8.78
C LYS A 189 21.91 -12.53 9.65
N ILE A 190 21.23 -13.67 9.71
CA ILE A 190 20.04 -13.85 10.53
C ILE A 190 20.44 -14.57 11.81
N SER A 191 20.11 -13.97 12.95
CA SER A 191 20.41 -14.53 14.27
C SER A 191 19.12 -14.68 15.07
N TYR A 192 18.97 -15.84 15.73
CA TYR A 192 17.90 -16.06 16.69
C TYR A 192 18.47 -16.70 17.97
N LEU A 193 18.62 -15.88 19.01
CA LEU A 193 19.27 -16.26 20.26
C LEU A 193 18.24 -16.82 21.25
N THR A 194 17.79 -18.04 21.01
CA THR A 194 16.88 -18.77 21.90
C THR A 194 17.64 -19.61 22.91
N THR A 195 17.06 -19.83 24.10
CA THR A 195 17.62 -20.72 25.16
C THR A 195 17.51 -22.18 24.77
N LYS A 196 16.48 -22.57 24.02
CA LYS A 196 16.29 -23.94 23.54
C LYS A 196 16.88 -24.08 22.14
N PRO A 197 17.78 -25.04 21.88
CA PRO A 197 18.31 -25.31 20.55
C PRO A 197 17.17 -25.66 19.59
N LEU A 198 17.18 -25.01 18.42
CA LEU A 198 16.27 -25.37 17.33
C LEU A 198 16.83 -26.59 16.59
N LYS A 199 15.94 -27.35 15.96
CA LYS A 199 16.27 -28.52 15.14
C LYS A 199 15.59 -28.37 13.77
N ASP A 200 16.25 -28.93 12.76
CA ASP A 200 15.68 -29.12 11.43
C ASP A 200 14.67 -30.30 11.42
N GLU A 201 14.09 -30.59 10.27
CA GLU A 201 13.17 -31.71 10.08
C GLU A 201 13.82 -33.10 10.31
N PHE A 202 15.14 -33.18 10.24
CA PHE A 202 15.91 -34.42 10.49
C PHE A 202 16.37 -34.54 11.95
N GLY A 203 16.06 -33.57 12.81
CA GLY A 203 16.44 -33.56 14.21
C GLY A 203 17.84 -33.03 14.50
N SER A 204 18.57 -32.51 13.50
CA SER A 204 19.90 -31.91 13.65
C SER A 204 19.80 -30.52 14.26
N HIS A 205 20.76 -30.15 15.09
CA HIS A 205 20.77 -28.84 15.73
C HIS A 205 21.11 -27.71 14.72
N LEU A 206 20.28 -26.70 14.72
CA LEU A 206 20.50 -25.50 13.89
C LEU A 206 21.51 -24.55 14.54
N PRO A 207 22.33 -23.85 13.73
CA PRO A 207 23.16 -22.76 14.22
C PRO A 207 22.27 -21.60 14.69
N ARG A 208 22.75 -20.82 15.67
CA ARG A 208 22.05 -19.64 16.16
C ARG A 208 22.11 -18.44 15.19
N THR A 209 23.00 -18.53 14.21
CA THR A 209 23.21 -17.49 13.17
C THR A 209 23.58 -18.18 11.88
N PHE A 210 23.01 -17.71 10.77
CA PHE A 210 23.34 -18.19 9.42
C PHE A 210 23.33 -17.04 8.40
N GLU A 211 23.90 -17.27 7.24
CA GLU A 211 23.87 -16.36 6.11
C GLU A 211 22.68 -16.66 5.22
N PHE A 212 21.96 -15.60 4.84
CA PHE A 212 20.78 -15.66 4.01
C PHE A 212 20.99 -14.85 2.73
N THR A 213 20.92 -15.49 1.59
CA THR A 213 20.99 -14.89 0.24
C THR A 213 19.67 -14.96 -0.51
N GLY A 214 18.70 -15.69 0.06
CA GLY A 214 17.36 -15.88 -0.49
C GLY A 214 16.58 -14.57 -0.65
N LYS A 215 15.36 -14.67 -1.14
CA LYS A 215 14.44 -13.54 -1.29
C LYS A 215 13.11 -13.87 -0.62
N ILE A 216 12.36 -12.86 -0.24
CA ILE A 216 11.08 -13.07 0.45
C ILE A 216 9.96 -12.34 -0.31
N ILE A 217 8.89 -13.06 -0.62
CA ILE A 217 7.63 -12.48 -1.07
C ILE A 217 6.59 -12.77 0.02
N PHE A 218 6.11 -11.70 0.66
CA PHE A 218 5.11 -11.80 1.71
C PHE A 218 3.74 -11.42 1.16
N ILE A 219 2.75 -12.32 1.26
CA ILE A 219 1.38 -12.08 0.83
C ILE A 219 0.50 -12.02 2.07
N SER A 220 -0.17 -10.90 2.27
CA SER A 220 -0.95 -10.60 3.46
C SER A 220 -2.34 -10.07 3.11
N ASN A 221 -3.30 -10.32 3.99
CA ASN A 221 -4.63 -9.72 3.93
C ASN A 221 -4.76 -8.49 4.84
N ILE A 222 -3.70 -8.10 5.56
CA ILE A 222 -3.69 -6.88 6.36
C ILE A 222 -3.60 -5.64 5.48
N SER A 223 -4.08 -4.51 5.99
CA SER A 223 -3.90 -3.21 5.33
C SER A 223 -2.42 -2.80 5.34
N GLN A 224 -1.96 -2.16 4.27
CA GLN A 224 -0.61 -1.59 4.17
C GLN A 224 -0.27 -0.65 5.34
N THR A 225 -1.25 0.04 5.91
CA THR A 225 -1.07 0.95 7.06
C THR A 225 -0.72 0.22 8.36
N LYS A 226 -0.98 -1.09 8.44
CA LYS A 226 -0.66 -1.94 9.60
C LYS A 226 0.69 -2.65 9.49
N LEU A 227 1.40 -2.49 8.38
CA LEU A 227 2.75 -3.02 8.22
C LEU A 227 3.75 -2.23 9.07
N ASP A 228 4.67 -2.93 9.71
CA ASP A 228 5.81 -2.32 10.39
C ASP A 228 6.61 -1.44 9.41
N GLU A 229 6.95 -0.22 9.83
CA GLU A 229 7.62 0.76 8.99
C GLU A 229 9.00 0.28 8.51
N ALA A 230 9.72 -0.46 9.35
CA ALA A 230 11.03 -0.99 8.99
C ALA A 230 10.94 -2.11 7.93
N ILE A 231 9.86 -2.91 7.92
CA ILE A 231 9.58 -3.89 6.86
C ILE A 231 9.22 -3.16 5.57
N ARG A 232 8.35 -2.17 5.68
CA ARG A 232 7.89 -1.37 4.53
C ARG A 232 9.04 -0.61 3.85
N SER A 233 9.98 -0.07 4.61
CA SER A 233 11.13 0.67 4.07
C SER A 233 12.16 -0.22 3.35
N ARG A 234 12.25 -1.50 3.70
CA ARG A 234 13.19 -2.48 3.14
C ARG A 234 12.63 -3.26 1.96
N SER A 235 11.30 -3.25 1.77
CA SER A 235 10.62 -4.07 0.78
C SER A 235 9.97 -3.23 -0.30
N PHE A 236 9.83 -3.76 -1.51
CA PHE A 236 8.77 -3.27 -2.38
C PHE A 236 7.42 -3.56 -1.74
N VAL A 237 6.47 -2.65 -1.86
CA VAL A 237 5.11 -2.84 -1.37
C VAL A 237 4.13 -2.68 -2.51
N SER A 238 3.23 -3.65 -2.67
CA SER A 238 2.14 -3.61 -3.64
C SER A 238 0.82 -3.83 -2.92
N ASP A 239 -0.05 -2.85 -2.96
CA ASP A 239 -1.41 -2.98 -2.43
C ASP A 239 -2.39 -3.31 -3.56
N ILE A 240 -3.09 -4.45 -3.40
CA ILE A 240 -4.09 -5.00 -4.32
C ILE A 240 -5.48 -4.91 -3.68
N SER A 241 -5.72 -3.85 -2.91
CA SER A 241 -7.06 -3.53 -2.43
C SER A 241 -7.89 -2.98 -3.59
N MET A 242 -9.12 -3.45 -3.71
CA MET A 242 -10.05 -3.06 -4.77
C MET A 242 -11.43 -2.74 -4.21
N THR A 243 -12.11 -1.78 -4.81
CA THR A 243 -13.55 -1.53 -4.60
C THR A 243 -14.37 -2.64 -5.28
N SER A 244 -15.65 -2.76 -4.94
CA SER A 244 -16.57 -3.70 -5.62
C SER A 244 -16.59 -3.48 -7.14
N ALA A 245 -16.63 -2.23 -7.58
CA ALA A 245 -16.62 -1.87 -9.00
C ALA A 245 -15.34 -2.34 -9.70
N GLN A 246 -14.18 -2.13 -9.08
CA GLN A 246 -12.89 -2.62 -9.60
C GLN A 246 -12.83 -4.15 -9.62
N MET A 247 -13.43 -4.81 -8.62
CA MET A 247 -13.49 -6.27 -8.58
C MET A 247 -14.40 -6.82 -9.70
N PHE A 248 -15.53 -6.20 -9.98
CA PHE A 248 -16.37 -6.58 -11.12
C PHE A 248 -15.63 -6.42 -12.45
N THR A 249 -14.93 -5.29 -12.65
CA THR A 249 -14.06 -5.09 -13.81
C THR A 249 -13.00 -6.21 -13.89
N ARG A 250 -12.40 -6.61 -12.77
CA ARG A 250 -11.42 -7.68 -12.71
C ARG A 250 -12.02 -9.04 -13.06
N VAL A 251 -13.22 -9.34 -12.59
CA VAL A 251 -13.96 -10.56 -12.96
C VAL A 251 -14.21 -10.62 -14.47
N GLU A 252 -14.66 -9.51 -15.07
CA GLU A 252 -14.88 -9.40 -16.51
C GLU A 252 -13.60 -9.66 -17.31
N GLN A 253 -12.47 -9.09 -16.90
CA GLN A 253 -11.16 -9.30 -17.54
C GLN A 253 -10.65 -10.75 -17.46
N LEU A 254 -11.06 -11.49 -16.44
CA LEU A 254 -10.60 -12.85 -16.18
C LEU A 254 -11.63 -13.92 -16.53
N MET A 255 -12.86 -13.55 -16.88
CA MET A 255 -14.00 -14.47 -17.04
C MET A 255 -13.69 -15.67 -17.95
N ASP A 256 -13.02 -15.43 -19.08
CA ASP A 256 -12.67 -16.47 -20.03
C ASP A 256 -11.47 -17.35 -19.59
N LYS A 257 -10.72 -16.91 -18.60
CA LYS A 257 -9.51 -17.61 -18.10
C LYS A 257 -9.75 -18.38 -16.80
N MET A 258 -10.89 -18.14 -16.14
CA MET A 258 -11.23 -18.80 -14.88
C MET A 258 -12.17 -19.96 -15.14
N GLU A 259 -11.87 -21.12 -14.52
CA GLU A 259 -12.77 -22.31 -14.50
C GLU A 259 -13.36 -22.62 -15.90
N ASN A 260 -12.51 -23.09 -16.81
CA ASN A 260 -12.90 -23.38 -18.20
C ASN A 260 -14.04 -24.41 -18.33
N SER A 261 -14.28 -25.21 -17.31
CA SER A 261 -15.40 -26.16 -17.22
C SER A 261 -16.77 -25.50 -17.03
N ILE A 262 -16.82 -24.22 -16.61
CA ILE A 262 -18.07 -23.50 -16.40
C ILE A 262 -18.45 -22.76 -17.68
N PRO A 263 -19.69 -22.95 -18.21
CA PRO A 263 -20.15 -22.24 -19.39
C PRO A 263 -20.13 -20.72 -19.20
N ARG A 264 -19.78 -19.97 -20.25
CA ARG A 264 -19.71 -18.51 -20.21
C ARG A 264 -21.05 -17.88 -19.79
N ALA A 265 -22.17 -18.39 -20.29
CA ALA A 265 -23.50 -17.93 -19.92
C ALA A 265 -23.76 -18.00 -18.39
N ALA A 266 -23.32 -19.09 -17.74
CA ALA A 266 -23.45 -19.23 -16.29
C ALA A 266 -22.56 -18.21 -15.53
N LYS A 267 -21.37 -17.91 -16.05
CA LYS A 267 -20.49 -16.87 -15.49
C LYS A 267 -21.09 -15.47 -15.63
N GLU A 268 -21.69 -15.15 -16.77
CA GLU A 268 -22.39 -13.89 -17.02
C GLU A 268 -23.62 -13.75 -16.10
N GLN A 269 -24.40 -14.81 -15.94
CA GLN A 269 -25.52 -14.85 -14.99
C GLN A 269 -25.05 -14.64 -13.54
N ALA A 270 -23.99 -15.30 -13.12
CA ALA A 270 -23.40 -15.13 -11.80
C ALA A 270 -22.96 -13.69 -11.55
N LEU A 271 -22.31 -13.06 -12.51
CA LEU A 271 -21.86 -11.67 -12.41
C LEU A 271 -23.06 -10.72 -12.28
N ALA A 272 -24.13 -10.93 -13.06
CA ALA A 272 -25.36 -10.14 -12.98
C ALA A 272 -25.99 -10.27 -11.59
N ILE A 273 -26.14 -11.49 -11.07
CA ILE A 273 -26.68 -11.74 -9.73
C ILE A 273 -25.81 -11.06 -8.64
N MET A 274 -24.48 -11.15 -8.74
CA MET A 274 -23.61 -10.53 -7.75
C MET A 274 -23.71 -8.99 -7.76
N LYS A 275 -23.88 -8.35 -8.92
CA LYS A 275 -24.11 -6.91 -9.04
C LYS A 275 -25.44 -6.50 -8.43
N GLU A 276 -26.50 -7.29 -8.64
CA GLU A 276 -27.81 -7.07 -8.01
C GLU A 276 -27.71 -7.19 -6.49
N LEU A 277 -27.08 -8.25 -5.98
CA LEU A 277 -26.94 -8.46 -4.53
C LEU A 277 -26.11 -7.36 -3.87
N GLU A 278 -25.05 -6.88 -4.52
CA GLU A 278 -24.24 -5.76 -4.00
C GLU A 278 -25.05 -4.46 -3.92
N ALA A 279 -26.00 -4.24 -4.84
CA ALA A 279 -26.88 -3.08 -4.81
C ALA A 279 -28.01 -3.21 -3.77
N GLU A 280 -28.46 -4.44 -3.45
CA GLU A 280 -29.57 -4.71 -2.54
C GLU A 280 -29.15 -4.89 -1.09
N TYR A 281 -27.94 -5.41 -0.82
CA TYR A 281 -27.50 -5.83 0.51
C TYR A 281 -26.17 -5.20 0.90
N ALA A 282 -26.04 -4.86 2.17
CA ALA A 282 -24.76 -4.58 2.79
C ALA A 282 -23.96 -5.88 2.99
N ASN A 283 -22.63 -5.76 3.19
CA ASN A 283 -21.73 -6.86 3.57
C ASN A 283 -21.65 -8.03 2.56
N VAL A 284 -21.83 -7.76 1.28
CA VAL A 284 -21.65 -8.76 0.21
C VAL A 284 -20.18 -8.99 -0.06
N ALA A 285 -19.72 -10.25 -0.03
CA ALA A 285 -18.34 -10.62 -0.29
C ALA A 285 -18.04 -10.61 -1.81
N ILE A 286 -17.60 -9.49 -2.34
CA ILE A 286 -17.26 -9.34 -3.77
C ILE A 286 -15.77 -9.66 -3.99
N ASN A 287 -15.49 -10.88 -4.48
CA ASN A 287 -14.14 -11.35 -4.80
C ASN A 287 -14.18 -12.51 -5.81
N LEU A 288 -13.02 -12.95 -6.33
CA LEU A 288 -12.96 -14.03 -7.34
C LEU A 288 -13.48 -15.38 -6.81
N ARG A 289 -13.29 -15.67 -5.51
CA ARG A 289 -13.78 -16.92 -4.92
C ARG A 289 -15.31 -16.94 -4.85
N SER A 290 -15.92 -15.80 -4.44
CA SER A 290 -17.37 -15.63 -4.43
C SER A 290 -17.94 -15.74 -5.83
N PHE A 291 -17.28 -15.15 -6.83
CA PHE A 291 -17.67 -15.25 -8.22
C PHE A 291 -17.65 -16.71 -8.72
N ILE A 292 -16.59 -17.46 -8.45
CA ILE A 292 -16.50 -18.88 -8.84
C ILE A 292 -17.61 -19.71 -8.18
N LYS A 293 -17.91 -19.47 -6.90
CA LYS A 293 -19.04 -20.13 -6.20
C LYS A 293 -20.36 -19.83 -6.89
N ALA A 294 -20.64 -18.56 -7.16
CA ALA A 294 -21.85 -18.13 -7.85
C ALA A 294 -21.96 -18.74 -9.26
N ALA A 295 -20.87 -18.74 -10.01
CA ALA A 295 -20.82 -19.32 -11.35
C ALA A 295 -21.08 -20.84 -11.36
N ARG A 296 -20.58 -21.56 -10.36
CA ARG A 296 -20.85 -23.00 -10.19
C ARG A 296 -22.31 -23.26 -9.89
N ILE A 297 -22.96 -22.42 -9.04
CA ILE A 297 -24.40 -22.52 -8.75
C ILE A 297 -25.21 -22.27 -10.02
N CYS A 298 -24.90 -21.21 -10.77
CA CYS A 298 -25.61 -20.89 -12.01
C CYS A 298 -25.44 -22.00 -13.08
N ALA A 299 -24.29 -22.66 -13.14
CA ALA A 299 -24.02 -23.74 -14.08
C ALA A 299 -24.87 -25.00 -13.82
N MET A 300 -25.44 -25.16 -12.64
CA MET A 300 -26.32 -26.30 -12.31
C MET A 300 -27.75 -26.15 -12.87
N GLY A 301 -28.13 -24.95 -13.36
CA GLY A 301 -29.44 -24.73 -13.98
C GLY A 301 -30.63 -24.73 -13.02
N PHE A 302 -30.42 -24.36 -11.76
CA PHE A 302 -31.51 -24.23 -10.78
C PHE A 302 -32.50 -23.11 -11.18
N GLU A 303 -33.80 -23.27 -10.83
CA GLU A 303 -34.83 -22.28 -11.15
C GLU A 303 -34.62 -20.92 -10.50
N ASN A 304 -34.07 -20.89 -9.27
CA ASN A 304 -33.77 -19.64 -8.54
C ASN A 304 -32.32 -19.63 -7.99
N PRO A 305 -31.31 -19.41 -8.82
CA PRO A 305 -29.93 -19.40 -8.37
C PRO A 305 -29.59 -18.19 -7.50
N LYS A 306 -30.33 -17.05 -7.59
CA LYS A 306 -30.05 -15.81 -6.85
C LYS A 306 -30.08 -16.04 -5.35
N MET A 307 -31.09 -16.75 -4.83
CA MET A 307 -31.21 -17.02 -3.39
C MET A 307 -30.06 -17.90 -2.90
N MET A 308 -29.69 -18.95 -3.64
CA MET A 308 -28.57 -19.81 -3.29
C MET A 308 -27.22 -19.07 -3.34
N VAL A 309 -27.03 -18.17 -4.31
CA VAL A 309 -25.84 -17.33 -4.37
C VAL A 309 -25.80 -16.37 -3.19
N ALA A 310 -26.92 -15.74 -2.86
CA ALA A 310 -27.01 -14.81 -1.72
C ALA A 310 -26.55 -15.47 -0.41
N GLU A 311 -27.02 -16.68 -0.11
CA GLU A 311 -26.62 -17.44 1.08
C GLU A 311 -25.11 -17.73 1.15
N GLN A 312 -24.42 -17.76 0.01
CA GLN A 312 -23.00 -18.09 -0.06
C GLN A 312 -22.07 -16.88 -0.02
N ILE A 313 -22.56 -15.67 -0.33
CA ILE A 313 -21.73 -14.49 -0.48
C ILE A 313 -22.13 -13.32 0.41
N ILE A 314 -23.31 -13.33 1.02
CA ILE A 314 -23.70 -12.35 2.02
C ILE A 314 -23.19 -12.82 3.39
N ASN A 315 -22.36 -12.00 4.03
CA ASN A 315 -21.86 -12.29 5.37
C ASN A 315 -22.97 -11.92 6.39
N ALA A 316 -23.26 -12.83 7.32
CA ALA A 316 -24.09 -12.50 8.47
C ALA A 316 -23.41 -11.39 9.29
N GLU A 317 -24.19 -10.47 9.86
CA GLU A 317 -23.71 -9.41 10.74
C GLU A 317 -23.14 -9.97 12.06
#